data_13adc314b2b5340520c0e273f5d38900
#
_entry.id   13adc314b2b5340520c0e273f5d38900
#
_cell.length_a   1.000
_cell.length_b   1.000
_cell.length_c   1.000
_cell.angle_alpha   90.00
_cell.angle_beta   90.00
_cell.angle_gamma   90.00
#
_symmetry.space_group_name_H-M   'P 1'
#
loop_
_entity.id
_entity.type
_entity.pdbx_description
1 polymer ?
#
loop_
_entity_poly.entity_id
_entity_poly.type
_entity_poly.pdbx_seq_one_letter_code
_entity_poly.pdbx_strand_id
1 'polypeptide(L)'
;MTDLPAAELPEPVLPEASSLAADRPEAELTEPELTDALTEAEMIANGVTVLVLNGPNLGRLGSREPEIYGQATLADVAAACAATGEQLGLTVDVRQTDDEAELVGWVHEAADERLPVVLNPAAFTHYSYALHDALAMRTAPLVEVHLSNPATREAFRHTSVVASVADGTVAGFGLHSYELALRAVATLLAEPPPAAGP
;
A
#
# COMPACT_ATOMS: atom_id res chain seq x y z
N MET A 1 23.94 -53.34 5.99
CA MET A 1 22.54 -53.08 6.36
C MET A 1 22.52 -53.13 7.89
N THR A 2 22.61 -51.98 8.52
CA THR A 2 22.56 -51.83 9.99
C THR A 2 21.39 -50.86 10.27
N ASP A 3 20.33 -51.42 10.82
CA ASP A 3 19.15 -50.72 11.29
C ASP A 3 19.53 -49.77 12.43
N LEU A 4 19.17 -48.49 12.29
CA LEU A 4 19.21 -47.51 13.36
C LEU A 4 17.79 -47.42 13.96
N PRO A 5 17.61 -47.46 15.28
CA PRO A 5 16.30 -47.32 15.91
C PRO A 5 15.80 -45.87 15.83
N ALA A 6 14.52 -45.76 15.57
CA ALA A 6 13.79 -44.49 15.58
C ALA A 6 13.79 -43.89 17.00
N ALA A 7 14.23 -42.63 17.12
CA ALA A 7 14.12 -41.85 18.35
C ALA A 7 12.71 -41.32 18.49
N GLU A 8 12.01 -41.74 19.54
CA GLU A 8 10.74 -41.15 19.97
C GLU A 8 10.97 -39.71 20.49
N LEU A 9 10.27 -38.77 19.90
CA LEU A 9 10.22 -37.37 20.37
C LEU A 9 9.26 -37.26 21.56
N PRO A 10 9.62 -36.55 22.64
CA PRO A 10 8.72 -36.35 23.77
C PRO A 10 7.53 -35.45 23.39
N GLU A 11 6.35 -35.79 23.91
CA GLU A 11 5.13 -35.02 23.74
C GLU A 11 5.24 -33.63 24.41
N PRO A 12 4.66 -32.57 23.81
CA PRO A 12 4.69 -31.23 24.39
C PRO A 12 3.74 -31.18 25.61
N VAL A 13 4.30 -30.80 26.76
CA VAL A 13 3.52 -30.50 27.96
C VAL A 13 2.94 -29.11 27.82
N LEU A 14 1.60 -29.01 27.71
CA LEU A 14 0.89 -27.74 27.73
C LEU A 14 0.81 -27.20 29.16
N PRO A 15 1.11 -25.92 29.42
CA PRO A 15 0.91 -25.32 30.75
C PRO A 15 -0.58 -25.11 31.02
N GLU A 16 -0.98 -25.43 32.25
CA GLU A 16 -2.36 -25.24 32.77
C GLU A 16 -2.74 -23.73 32.71
N ALA A 17 -3.96 -23.48 32.23
CA ALA A 17 -4.53 -22.14 32.18
C ALA A 17 -4.81 -21.64 33.62
N SER A 18 -3.94 -20.76 34.11
CA SER A 18 -4.16 -19.98 35.31
C SER A 18 -5.11 -18.82 34.99
N SER A 19 -6.31 -18.87 35.56
CA SER A 19 -7.29 -17.80 35.55
C SER A 19 -6.77 -16.61 36.38
N LEU A 20 -6.33 -15.55 35.67
CA LEU A 20 -6.18 -14.23 36.26
C LEU A 20 -7.09 -13.29 35.48
N ALA A 21 -8.34 -13.13 36.00
CA ALA A 21 -9.15 -11.98 35.71
C ALA A 21 -8.46 -10.75 36.31
N ALA A 22 -7.66 -10.06 35.54
CA ALA A 22 -7.09 -8.76 35.91
C ALA A 22 -8.06 -7.68 35.46
N ASP A 23 -8.60 -6.98 36.48
CA ASP A 23 -9.28 -5.70 36.41
C ASP A 23 -8.45 -4.74 35.52
N ARG A 24 -8.95 -4.45 34.30
CA ARG A 24 -8.36 -3.45 33.42
C ARG A 24 -8.95 -2.09 33.86
N PRO A 25 -8.15 -1.14 34.34
CA PRO A 25 -8.65 0.21 34.47
C PRO A 25 -9.06 0.73 33.09
N GLU A 26 -10.26 1.32 33.00
CA GLU A 26 -10.66 2.11 31.86
C GLU A 26 -9.58 3.22 31.67
N ALA A 27 -8.80 3.12 30.61
CA ALA A 27 -7.83 4.13 30.26
C ALA A 27 -8.63 5.37 29.80
N GLU A 28 -8.69 6.38 30.66
CA GLU A 28 -9.16 7.71 30.29
C GLU A 28 -8.17 8.27 29.25
N LEU A 29 -8.64 8.46 28.00
CA LEU A 29 -7.83 9.04 26.91
C LEU A 29 -7.38 10.43 27.32
N THR A 30 -6.11 10.73 27.13
CA THR A 30 -5.54 12.07 27.41
C THR A 30 -6.04 13.09 26.39
N GLU A 31 -6.09 14.38 26.73
CA GLU A 31 -6.54 15.45 25.80
C GLU A 31 -5.85 15.44 24.42
N PRO A 32 -4.53 15.16 24.28
CA PRO A 32 -3.89 15.01 22.97
C PRO A 32 -4.37 13.78 22.17
N GLU A 33 -4.70 12.65 22.82
CA GLU A 33 -5.26 11.47 22.16
C GLU A 33 -6.69 11.72 21.66
N LEU A 34 -7.47 12.52 22.39
CA LEU A 34 -8.82 12.94 21.99
C LEU A 34 -8.76 13.91 20.80
N THR A 35 -7.75 14.80 20.75
CA THR A 35 -7.56 15.76 19.65
C THR A 35 -7.16 15.05 18.35
N ASP A 36 -6.26 14.06 18.43
CA ASP A 36 -5.86 13.23 17.28
C ASP A 36 -7.07 12.41 16.75
N ALA A 37 -7.85 11.82 17.64
CA ALA A 37 -9.07 11.07 17.25
C ALA A 37 -10.16 11.96 16.62
N LEU A 38 -10.30 13.21 17.08
CA LEU A 38 -11.21 14.19 16.48
C LEU A 38 -10.75 14.61 15.07
N THR A 39 -9.44 14.76 14.87
CA THR A 39 -8.84 15.09 13.58
C THR A 39 -9.01 13.95 12.57
N GLU A 40 -8.87 12.69 13.00
CA GLU A 40 -9.19 11.51 12.17
C GLU A 40 -10.67 11.45 11.79
N ALA A 41 -11.57 11.71 12.74
CA ALA A 41 -13.02 11.73 12.48
C ALA A 41 -13.42 12.89 11.53
N GLU A 42 -12.77 14.03 11.62
CA GLU A 42 -12.95 15.16 10.69
C GLU A 42 -12.40 14.86 9.30
N MET A 43 -11.27 14.16 9.18
CA MET A 43 -10.72 13.72 7.91
C MET A 43 -11.66 12.73 7.20
N ILE A 44 -12.26 11.80 7.94
CA ILE A 44 -13.27 10.86 7.41
C ILE A 44 -14.54 11.59 6.96
N ALA A 45 -14.96 12.63 7.68
CA ALA A 45 -16.16 13.42 7.35
C ALA A 45 -15.98 14.32 6.11
N ASN A 46 -14.74 14.73 5.78
CA ASN A 46 -14.41 15.59 4.64
C ASN A 46 -13.92 14.83 3.39
N GLY A 47 -13.92 13.50 3.42
CA GLY A 47 -13.39 12.68 2.34
C GLY A 47 -11.84 12.69 2.32
N VAL A 48 -11.23 11.55 2.71
CA VAL A 48 -9.76 11.39 2.68
C VAL A 48 -9.25 11.55 1.25
N THR A 49 -8.26 12.42 1.04
CA THR A 49 -7.58 12.53 -0.26
C THR A 49 -6.53 11.43 -0.38
N VAL A 50 -6.60 10.66 -1.48
CA VAL A 50 -5.64 9.63 -1.84
C VAL A 50 -4.81 10.12 -3.02
N LEU A 51 -3.49 10.14 -2.91
CA LEU A 51 -2.60 10.41 -4.03
C LEU A 51 -2.42 9.15 -4.88
N VAL A 52 -2.74 9.25 -6.17
CA VAL A 52 -2.46 8.19 -7.16
C VAL A 52 -1.28 8.64 -8.01
N LEU A 53 -0.08 8.17 -7.62
CA LEU A 53 1.18 8.60 -8.20
C LEU A 53 1.64 7.63 -9.28
N ASN A 54 2.05 8.17 -10.41
CA ASN A 54 2.44 7.40 -11.58
C ASN A 54 3.84 7.81 -12.05
N GLY A 55 4.73 6.84 -12.14
CA GLY A 55 6.11 6.99 -12.57
C GLY A 55 6.29 7.03 -14.10
N PRO A 56 7.53 6.80 -14.57
CA PRO A 56 7.95 7.07 -15.94
C PRO A 56 7.18 6.25 -16.97
N ASN A 57 6.96 6.92 -18.12
CA ASN A 57 6.29 6.38 -19.31
C ASN A 57 4.78 6.10 -19.16
N LEU A 58 4.18 6.27 -17.98
CA LEU A 58 2.73 6.06 -17.80
C LEU A 58 1.91 7.15 -18.51
N GLY A 59 2.48 8.33 -18.75
CA GLY A 59 1.89 9.33 -19.65
C GLY A 59 1.81 8.92 -21.12
N ARG A 60 2.44 7.78 -21.51
CA ARG A 60 2.41 7.21 -22.87
C ARG A 60 1.49 5.99 -22.99
N LEU A 61 0.70 5.68 -21.96
CA LEU A 61 -0.31 4.61 -22.03
C LEU A 61 -1.24 4.81 -23.22
N GLY A 62 -1.72 3.69 -23.79
CA GLY A 62 -2.54 3.66 -25.00
C GLY A 62 -1.75 3.77 -26.31
N SER A 63 -0.55 4.37 -26.29
CA SER A 63 0.33 4.46 -27.46
C SER A 63 1.57 3.56 -27.39
N ARG A 64 1.96 3.13 -26.17
CA ARG A 64 3.14 2.29 -25.93
C ARG A 64 2.71 0.86 -25.59
N GLU A 65 3.27 -0.13 -26.31
CA GLU A 65 3.13 -1.57 -26.05
C GLU A 65 1.66 -1.98 -25.73
N PRO A 66 0.68 -1.71 -26.62
CA PRO A 66 -0.74 -1.98 -26.34
C PRO A 66 -1.04 -3.46 -26.11
N GLU A 67 -0.20 -4.36 -26.58
CA GLU A 67 -0.25 -5.80 -26.33
C GLU A 67 0.06 -6.17 -24.88
N ILE A 68 0.75 -5.31 -24.14
CA ILE A 68 1.14 -5.53 -22.72
C ILE A 68 0.24 -4.73 -21.78
N TYR A 69 0.02 -3.45 -22.11
CA TYR A 69 -0.68 -2.49 -21.22
C TYR A 69 -2.12 -2.22 -21.63
N GLY A 70 -2.57 -2.75 -22.79
CA GLY A 70 -3.88 -2.45 -23.36
C GLY A 70 -3.91 -1.08 -24.05
N GLN A 71 -5.12 -0.65 -24.46
CA GLN A 71 -5.35 0.63 -25.13
C GLN A 71 -5.72 1.76 -24.18
N ALA A 72 -5.88 1.47 -22.88
CA ALA A 72 -6.23 2.47 -21.87
C ALA A 72 -5.15 3.55 -21.77
N THR A 73 -5.58 4.79 -21.70
CA THR A 73 -4.72 5.96 -21.52
C THR A 73 -4.58 6.33 -20.03
N LEU A 74 -3.67 7.26 -19.71
CA LEU A 74 -3.59 7.82 -18.36
C LEU A 74 -4.89 8.56 -17.97
N ALA A 75 -5.58 9.17 -18.94
CA ALA A 75 -6.87 9.80 -18.70
C ALA A 75 -7.95 8.78 -18.30
N ASP A 76 -7.92 7.57 -18.90
CA ASP A 76 -8.83 6.48 -18.51
C ASP A 76 -8.52 5.97 -17.10
N VAL A 77 -7.23 5.90 -16.72
CA VAL A 77 -6.82 5.60 -15.34
C VAL A 77 -7.38 6.65 -14.38
N ALA A 78 -7.20 7.93 -14.69
CA ALA A 78 -7.69 9.02 -13.84
C ALA A 78 -9.23 8.98 -13.69
N ALA A 79 -9.96 8.73 -14.78
CA ALA A 79 -11.41 8.61 -14.75
C ALA A 79 -11.88 7.42 -13.90
N ALA A 80 -11.23 6.24 -14.04
CA ALA A 80 -11.56 5.06 -13.25
C ALA A 80 -11.24 5.26 -11.76
N CYS A 81 -10.12 5.91 -11.45
CA CYS A 81 -9.75 6.25 -10.07
C CYS A 81 -10.75 7.22 -9.44
N ALA A 82 -11.17 8.27 -10.17
CA ALA A 82 -12.14 9.23 -9.67
C ALA A 82 -13.51 8.57 -9.40
N ALA A 83 -14.00 7.74 -10.33
CA ALA A 83 -15.27 7.01 -10.17
C ALA A 83 -15.23 6.01 -9.01
N THR A 84 -14.09 5.34 -8.81
CA THR A 84 -13.90 4.41 -7.69
C THR A 84 -13.79 5.18 -6.37
N GLY A 85 -13.06 6.30 -6.34
CA GLY A 85 -12.97 7.19 -5.19
C GLY A 85 -14.35 7.68 -4.73
N GLU A 86 -15.17 8.16 -5.65
CA GLU A 86 -16.55 8.58 -5.35
C GLU A 86 -17.37 7.46 -4.68
N GLN A 87 -17.28 6.22 -5.20
CA GLN A 87 -17.96 5.06 -4.60
C GLN A 87 -17.50 4.75 -3.18
N LEU A 88 -16.23 5.05 -2.86
CA LEU A 88 -15.58 4.75 -1.58
C LEU A 88 -15.60 5.95 -0.61
N GLY A 89 -16.13 7.10 -1.01
CA GLY A 89 -16.09 8.34 -0.21
C GLY A 89 -14.69 8.96 -0.13
N LEU A 90 -13.82 8.67 -1.11
CA LEU A 90 -12.44 9.18 -1.19
C LEU A 90 -12.35 10.28 -2.26
N THR A 91 -11.56 11.31 -1.99
CA THR A 91 -11.07 12.22 -3.03
C THR A 91 -9.80 11.65 -3.64
N VAL A 92 -9.66 11.68 -4.96
CA VAL A 92 -8.49 11.10 -5.64
C VAL A 92 -7.76 12.18 -6.44
N ASP A 93 -6.45 12.34 -6.19
CA ASP A 93 -5.55 13.20 -6.95
C ASP A 93 -4.57 12.34 -7.74
N VAL A 94 -4.68 12.35 -9.08
CA VAL A 94 -3.89 11.52 -9.99
C VAL A 94 -2.78 12.37 -10.60
N ARG A 95 -1.54 12.00 -10.31
CA ARG A 95 -0.33 12.68 -10.82
C ARG A 95 0.55 11.72 -11.61
N GLN A 96 1.33 12.24 -12.56
CA GLN A 96 2.30 11.46 -13.32
C GLN A 96 3.55 12.29 -13.60
N THR A 97 4.70 11.66 -13.46
CA THR A 97 5.98 12.23 -13.85
C THR A 97 6.94 11.19 -14.40
N ASP A 98 7.85 11.64 -15.27
CA ASP A 98 9.00 10.85 -15.70
C ASP A 98 10.25 11.17 -14.87
N ASP A 99 10.17 12.19 -13.98
CA ASP A 99 11.26 12.64 -13.12
C ASP A 99 11.18 11.98 -11.73
N GLU A 100 12.25 11.28 -11.36
CA GLU A 100 12.36 10.58 -10.08
C GLU A 100 12.35 11.56 -8.89
N ALA A 101 13.01 12.72 -9.01
CA ALA A 101 13.07 13.70 -7.94
C ALA A 101 11.70 14.35 -7.69
N GLU A 102 10.91 14.58 -8.75
CA GLU A 102 9.55 15.08 -8.62
C GLU A 102 8.65 14.06 -7.94
N LEU A 103 8.76 12.76 -8.30
CA LEU A 103 8.02 11.68 -7.67
C LEU A 103 8.35 11.56 -6.16
N VAL A 104 9.64 11.64 -5.81
CA VAL A 104 10.09 11.67 -4.42
C VAL A 104 9.51 12.88 -3.67
N GLY A 105 9.45 14.06 -4.31
CA GLY A 105 8.83 15.26 -3.74
C GLY A 105 7.35 15.04 -3.39
N TRP A 106 6.58 14.38 -4.25
CA TRP A 106 5.17 14.04 -3.97
C TRP A 106 5.01 13.00 -2.86
N VAL A 107 5.98 12.10 -2.72
CA VAL A 107 6.00 11.15 -1.59
C VAL A 107 6.29 11.87 -0.27
N HIS A 108 7.18 12.87 -0.27
CA HIS A 108 7.39 13.71 0.92
C HIS A 108 6.12 14.50 1.29
N GLU A 109 5.43 15.10 0.29
CA GLU A 109 4.12 15.74 0.49
C GLU A 109 3.13 14.78 1.16
N ALA A 110 3.03 13.54 0.63
CA ALA A 110 2.16 12.52 1.20
C ALA A 110 2.52 12.16 2.65
N ALA A 111 3.81 12.08 2.98
CA ALA A 111 4.28 11.77 4.32
C ALA A 111 3.97 12.91 5.31
N ASP A 112 4.22 14.16 4.89
CA ASP A 112 4.01 15.37 5.71
C ASP A 112 2.53 15.59 6.01
N GLU A 113 1.66 15.36 5.01
CA GLU A 113 0.21 15.55 5.09
C GLU A 113 -0.56 14.28 5.50
N ARG A 114 0.15 13.17 5.76
CA ARG A 114 -0.43 11.86 6.11
C ARG A 114 -1.44 11.36 5.08
N LEU A 115 -1.17 11.58 3.79
CA LEU A 115 -2.05 11.15 2.71
C LEU A 115 -1.76 9.69 2.32
N PRO A 116 -2.80 8.86 2.17
CA PRO A 116 -2.65 7.53 1.58
C PRO A 116 -2.19 7.62 0.13
N VAL A 117 -1.41 6.63 -0.30
CA VAL A 117 -0.81 6.60 -1.63
C VAL A 117 -1.12 5.28 -2.35
N VAL A 118 -1.58 5.39 -3.59
CA VAL A 118 -1.55 4.32 -4.59
C VAL A 118 -0.42 4.67 -5.55
N LEU A 119 0.64 3.87 -5.58
CA LEU A 119 1.84 4.17 -6.35
C LEU A 119 2.08 3.15 -7.46
N ASN A 120 2.08 3.61 -8.71
CA ASN A 120 2.68 2.88 -9.82
C ASN A 120 4.06 3.46 -10.12
N PRO A 121 5.13 2.92 -9.53
CA PRO A 121 6.47 3.47 -9.70
C PRO A 121 7.09 3.14 -11.06
N ALA A 122 6.43 2.32 -11.86
CA ALA A 122 6.93 1.82 -13.14
C ALA A 122 8.36 1.26 -13.02
N ALA A 123 9.33 1.72 -13.81
CA ALA A 123 10.69 1.21 -13.76
C ALA A 123 11.43 1.55 -12.45
N PHE A 124 11.05 2.63 -11.76
CA PHE A 124 11.68 3.02 -10.49
C PHE A 124 11.57 1.93 -9.42
N THR A 125 10.52 1.11 -9.46
CA THR A 125 10.34 0.01 -8.49
C THR A 125 11.51 -0.97 -8.46
N HIS A 126 12.26 -1.11 -9.55
CA HIS A 126 13.31 -2.11 -9.65
C HIS A 126 14.66 -1.66 -9.08
N TYR A 127 14.86 -0.34 -8.84
CA TYR A 127 16.18 0.18 -8.49
C TYR A 127 16.21 1.45 -7.64
N SER A 128 15.10 2.18 -7.51
CA SER A 128 15.12 3.47 -6.82
C SER A 128 15.13 3.29 -5.30
N TYR A 129 16.31 3.30 -4.72
CA TYR A 129 16.46 3.36 -3.27
C TYR A 129 16.07 4.72 -2.69
N ALA A 130 16.21 5.81 -3.47
CA ALA A 130 15.75 7.13 -3.05
C ALA A 130 14.22 7.15 -2.85
N LEU A 131 13.48 6.54 -3.77
CA LEU A 131 12.03 6.39 -3.64
C LEU A 131 11.65 5.47 -2.47
N HIS A 132 12.37 4.35 -2.30
CA HIS A 132 12.19 3.46 -1.15
C HIS A 132 12.34 4.20 0.18
N ASP A 133 13.42 4.96 0.35
CA ASP A 133 13.71 5.68 1.59
C ASP A 133 12.67 6.77 1.87
N ALA A 134 12.21 7.48 0.83
CA ALA A 134 11.13 8.45 0.94
C ALA A 134 9.81 7.77 1.40
N LEU A 135 9.45 6.64 0.77
CA LEU A 135 8.25 5.88 1.12
C LEU A 135 8.31 5.30 2.54
N ALA A 136 9.49 4.99 3.06
CA ALA A 136 9.65 4.49 4.43
C ALA A 136 9.29 5.54 5.51
N MET A 137 9.23 6.83 5.15
CA MET A 137 8.83 7.91 6.07
C MET A 137 7.31 8.05 6.21
N ARG A 138 6.53 7.37 5.38
CA ARG A 138 5.06 7.47 5.40
C ARG A 138 4.45 7.01 6.71
N THR A 139 3.32 7.60 7.06
CA THR A 139 2.49 7.23 8.22
C THR A 139 1.07 6.82 7.82
N ALA A 140 0.74 6.91 6.53
CA ALA A 140 -0.55 6.55 5.95
C ALA A 140 -0.41 5.32 5.02
N PRO A 141 -1.50 4.64 4.65
CA PRO A 141 -1.47 3.47 3.78
C PRO A 141 -0.78 3.71 2.43
N LEU A 142 0.02 2.74 2.00
CA LEU A 142 0.67 2.70 0.69
C LEU A 142 0.37 1.37 -0.01
N VAL A 143 -0.21 1.44 -1.20
CA VAL A 143 -0.40 0.27 -2.06
C VAL A 143 0.39 0.47 -3.36
N GLU A 144 1.35 -0.44 -3.62
CA GLU A 144 2.05 -0.49 -4.91
C GLU A 144 1.12 -1.10 -5.96
N VAL A 145 1.06 -0.48 -7.15
CA VAL A 145 0.18 -0.95 -8.23
C VAL A 145 0.95 -1.10 -9.55
N HIS A 146 0.65 -2.14 -10.32
CA HIS A 146 1.14 -2.35 -11.66
C HIS A 146 0.02 -2.82 -12.59
N LEU A 147 -0.04 -2.27 -13.80
CA LEU A 147 -0.98 -2.69 -14.85
C LEU A 147 -0.70 -4.11 -15.32
N SER A 148 0.56 -4.42 -15.63
CA SER A 148 1.02 -5.74 -16.02
C SER A 148 1.44 -6.58 -14.82
N ASN A 149 1.57 -7.89 -15.00
CA ASN A 149 2.17 -8.78 -14.01
C ASN A 149 3.70 -8.80 -14.16
N PRO A 150 4.48 -8.18 -13.26
CA PRO A 150 5.94 -8.15 -13.38
C PRO A 150 6.59 -9.54 -13.35
N ALA A 151 5.97 -10.51 -12.66
CA ALA A 151 6.51 -11.86 -12.54
C ALA A 151 6.50 -12.65 -13.86
N THR A 152 5.71 -12.23 -14.86
CA THR A 152 5.68 -12.86 -16.19
C THR A 152 6.58 -12.18 -17.20
N ARG A 153 7.35 -11.18 -16.77
CA ARG A 153 8.21 -10.35 -17.61
C ARG A 153 9.70 -10.68 -17.44
N GLU A 154 10.57 -9.78 -17.89
CA GLU A 154 12.02 -9.96 -17.81
C GLU A 154 12.48 -10.10 -16.35
N ALA A 155 13.48 -10.94 -16.12
CA ALA A 155 13.94 -11.30 -14.77
C ALA A 155 14.24 -10.09 -13.85
N PHE A 156 14.75 -8.98 -14.40
CA PHE A 156 15.02 -7.78 -13.59
C PHE A 156 13.75 -7.13 -13.03
N ARG A 157 12.56 -7.44 -13.62
CA ARG A 157 11.27 -6.91 -13.14
C ARG A 157 10.69 -7.71 -11.98
N HIS A 158 11.27 -8.86 -11.64
CA HIS A 158 10.78 -9.68 -10.52
C HIS A 158 11.14 -9.10 -9.15
N THR A 159 12.03 -8.08 -9.11
CA THR A 159 12.41 -7.40 -7.87
C THR A 159 11.72 -6.05 -7.79
N SER A 160 11.04 -5.79 -6.67
CA SER A 160 10.57 -4.47 -6.29
C SER A 160 11.26 -4.05 -4.99
N VAL A 161 11.91 -2.90 -5.00
CA VAL A 161 12.43 -2.29 -3.77
C VAL A 161 11.31 -1.53 -3.03
N VAL A 162 10.24 -1.16 -3.72
CA VAL A 162 9.07 -0.47 -3.15
C VAL A 162 8.18 -1.43 -2.37
N ALA A 163 7.99 -2.67 -2.85
CA ALA A 163 7.11 -3.65 -2.22
C ALA A 163 7.47 -3.94 -0.75
N SER A 164 8.73 -3.79 -0.36
CA SER A 164 9.19 -4.03 1.02
C SER A 164 8.72 -2.97 2.02
N VAL A 165 8.30 -1.81 1.55
CA VAL A 165 7.78 -0.69 2.35
C VAL A 165 6.31 -0.38 2.06
N ALA A 166 5.67 -1.09 1.14
CA ALA A 166 4.24 -0.98 0.88
C ALA A 166 3.44 -1.91 1.80
N ASP A 167 2.20 -1.54 2.12
CA ASP A 167 1.27 -2.40 2.87
C ASP A 167 0.75 -3.55 2.01
N GLY A 168 0.77 -3.39 0.68
CA GLY A 168 0.40 -4.42 -0.27
C GLY A 168 0.75 -4.06 -1.70
N THR A 169 0.65 -5.07 -2.60
CA THR A 169 0.90 -4.91 -4.03
C THR A 169 -0.25 -5.49 -4.83
N VAL A 170 -0.73 -4.74 -5.83
CA VAL A 170 -1.74 -5.17 -6.81
C VAL A 170 -1.13 -5.11 -8.20
N ALA A 171 -1.13 -6.23 -8.94
CA ALA A 171 -0.49 -6.28 -10.24
C ALA A 171 -1.19 -7.24 -11.22
N GLY A 172 -1.19 -6.90 -12.52
CA GLY A 172 -1.60 -7.82 -13.59
C GLY A 172 -3.06 -7.74 -14.04
N PHE A 173 -3.86 -6.83 -13.50
CA PHE A 173 -5.28 -6.69 -13.83
C PHE A 173 -5.57 -5.50 -14.77
N GLY A 174 -4.55 -4.99 -15.48
CA GLY A 174 -4.68 -3.82 -16.33
C GLY A 174 -5.15 -2.60 -15.53
N LEU A 175 -6.08 -1.84 -16.07
CA LEU A 175 -6.66 -0.65 -15.43
C LEU A 175 -7.35 -0.99 -14.09
N HIS A 176 -7.97 -2.17 -13.96
CA HIS A 176 -8.59 -2.62 -12.73
C HIS A 176 -7.63 -2.74 -11.54
N SER A 177 -6.31 -2.83 -11.78
CA SER A 177 -5.33 -2.81 -10.69
C SER A 177 -5.46 -1.56 -9.81
N TYR A 178 -5.75 -0.40 -10.40
CA TYR A 178 -5.93 0.85 -9.64
C TYR A 178 -7.22 0.85 -8.82
N GLU A 179 -8.32 0.34 -9.37
CA GLU A 179 -9.58 0.21 -8.64
C GLU A 179 -9.43 -0.71 -7.43
N LEU A 180 -8.74 -1.85 -7.61
CA LEU A 180 -8.44 -2.79 -6.53
C LEU A 180 -7.53 -2.17 -5.47
N ALA A 181 -6.52 -1.39 -5.89
CA ALA A 181 -5.62 -0.69 -4.98
C ALA A 181 -6.35 0.36 -4.15
N LEU A 182 -7.26 1.15 -4.74
CA LEU A 182 -8.09 2.11 -4.00
C LEU A 182 -9.01 1.43 -2.99
N ARG A 183 -9.58 0.26 -3.33
CA ARG A 183 -10.38 -0.53 -2.38
C ARG A 183 -9.52 -1.08 -1.23
N ALA A 184 -8.28 -1.48 -1.51
CA ALA A 184 -7.32 -1.89 -0.48
C ALA A 184 -6.98 -0.71 0.45
N VAL A 185 -6.72 0.48 -0.10
CA VAL A 185 -6.50 1.70 0.71
C VAL A 185 -7.72 1.99 1.60
N ALA A 186 -8.93 1.93 1.05
CA ALA A 186 -10.15 2.16 1.85
C ALA A 186 -10.29 1.15 3.00
N THR A 187 -9.91 -0.12 2.77
CA THR A 187 -9.90 -1.14 3.82
C THR A 187 -8.87 -0.84 4.91
N LEU A 188 -7.63 -0.46 4.51
CA LEU A 188 -6.56 -0.12 5.45
C LEU A 188 -6.89 1.13 6.29
N LEU A 189 -7.64 2.09 5.74
CA LEU A 189 -8.11 3.26 6.47
C LEU A 189 -9.22 2.93 7.48
N ALA A 190 -10.04 1.92 7.20
CA ALA A 190 -11.12 1.49 8.08
C ALA A 190 -10.66 0.56 9.21
N GLU A 191 -9.51 -0.11 9.05
CA GLU A 191 -8.94 -1.03 10.02
C GLU A 191 -7.65 -0.41 10.60
N PRO A 192 -7.54 -0.23 11.93
CA PRO A 192 -6.27 0.20 12.51
C PRO A 192 -5.20 -0.84 12.16
N PRO A 193 -3.95 -0.42 11.84
CA PRO A 193 -2.89 -1.35 11.52
C PRO A 193 -2.73 -2.37 12.65
N PRO A 194 -2.47 -3.65 12.33
CA PRO A 194 -2.19 -4.64 13.36
C PRO A 194 -1.02 -4.13 14.19
N ALA A 195 -1.19 -4.15 15.53
CA ALA A 195 -0.14 -3.74 16.45
C ALA A 195 1.15 -4.45 16.04
N ALA A 196 2.22 -3.66 15.81
CA ALA A 196 3.52 -4.21 15.47
C ALA A 196 3.87 -5.30 16.48
N GLY A 197 3.98 -6.54 16.02
CA GLY A 197 4.39 -7.66 16.85
C GLY A 197 5.80 -7.38 17.43
N PRO A 198 6.09 -7.97 18.59
CA PRO A 198 7.36 -7.77 19.29
C PRO A 198 8.56 -8.26 18.49
#